data_a1857ba2f57b0ecde62dd44907b506db
#
_entry.id   a1857ba2f57b0ecde62dd44907b506db
#
_cell.length_a   1.000
_cell.length_b   1.000
_cell.length_c   1.000
_cell.angle_alpha   90.00
_cell.angle_beta   90.00
_cell.angle_gamma   90.00
#
_symmetry.space_group_name_H-M   'P 1'
#
loop_
_entity.id
_entity.type
_entity.pdbx_description
1 polymer ?
#
loop_
_entity_poly.entity_id
_entity_poly.type
_entity_poly.pdbx_seq_one_letter_code
_entity_poly.pdbx_strand_id
1 'polypeptide(L)'
;MNAEEAKKLQEEVVFLRGEVERLKDELVRMVSRNLDLSERLEWDVELRRRTQVAREIMEARVERQRNADLQDDGQLMALIEIQVEKERPHLRPDFGPADLADMLGVSMTRLYQLFRHQTIHRTPEAYIDNLRTLAALRLLREKPNYPIAVIAEEAGFSNVRTLQRRIQDAIGMSPVDYRLMLTRDM
;
A
#
# COMPACT_ATOMS: atom_id res chain seq x y z
N MET A 1 10.21 -39.55 -87.16
CA MET A 1 10.26 -38.24 -86.46
C MET A 1 10.83 -37.28 -87.50
N ASN A 2 10.09 -36.29 -87.87
CA ASN A 2 10.49 -35.28 -88.87
C ASN A 2 11.43 -34.29 -88.21
N ALA A 3 12.41 -33.79 -88.95
CA ALA A 3 13.46 -32.81 -88.39
C ALA A 3 12.81 -31.59 -87.72
N GLU A 4 11.66 -31.19 -88.19
CA GLU A 4 10.88 -30.04 -87.64
C GLU A 4 10.18 -30.38 -86.32
N GLU A 5 9.73 -31.60 -86.09
CA GLU A 5 9.20 -32.12 -84.86
C GLU A 5 10.31 -32.21 -83.73
N ALA A 6 11.49 -32.65 -84.16
CA ALA A 6 12.65 -32.74 -83.26
C ALA A 6 13.12 -31.34 -82.80
N LYS A 7 13.12 -30.36 -83.68
CA LYS A 7 13.45 -28.95 -83.36
C LYS A 7 12.42 -28.35 -82.39
N LYS A 8 11.16 -28.58 -82.61
CA LYS A 8 10.09 -28.08 -81.73
C LYS A 8 10.15 -28.69 -80.32
N LEU A 9 10.42 -29.98 -80.21
CA LEU A 9 10.68 -30.65 -78.96
C LEU A 9 11.89 -30.14 -78.23
N GLN A 10 12.92 -29.77 -78.97
CA GLN A 10 14.17 -29.22 -78.38
C GLN A 10 13.94 -27.80 -77.85
N GLU A 11 13.20 -26.96 -78.51
CA GLU A 11 12.80 -25.64 -78.03
C GLU A 11 11.90 -25.74 -76.78
N GLU A 12 10.97 -26.66 -76.73
CA GLU A 12 10.10 -26.92 -75.57
C GLU A 12 10.89 -27.46 -74.35
N VAL A 13 11.88 -28.31 -74.56
CA VAL A 13 12.76 -28.79 -73.51
C VAL A 13 13.63 -27.65 -72.93
N VAL A 14 14.13 -26.74 -73.78
CA VAL A 14 14.85 -25.55 -73.33
C VAL A 14 13.95 -24.62 -72.53
N PHE A 15 12.76 -24.36 -72.99
CA PHE A 15 11.76 -23.57 -72.30
C PHE A 15 11.39 -24.17 -70.90
N LEU A 16 11.07 -25.47 -70.87
CA LEU A 16 10.72 -26.16 -69.60
C LEU A 16 11.90 -26.17 -68.62
N ARG A 17 13.14 -26.33 -69.09
CA ARG A 17 14.32 -26.18 -68.23
C ARG A 17 14.43 -24.79 -67.62
N GLY A 18 14.21 -23.76 -68.39
CA GLY A 18 14.16 -22.36 -67.91
C GLY A 18 13.09 -22.14 -66.83
N GLU A 19 11.87 -22.70 -67.02
CA GLU A 19 10.81 -22.65 -66.05
C GLU A 19 11.15 -23.40 -64.73
N VAL A 20 11.75 -24.59 -64.85
CA VAL A 20 12.22 -25.37 -63.68
C VAL A 20 13.25 -24.59 -62.86
N GLU A 21 14.24 -23.99 -63.50
CA GLU A 21 15.22 -23.17 -62.75
C GLU A 21 14.58 -21.93 -62.10
N ARG A 22 13.66 -21.27 -62.76
CA ARG A 22 12.90 -20.15 -62.18
C ARG A 22 12.09 -20.55 -60.96
N LEU A 23 11.41 -21.70 -61.02
CA LEU A 23 10.64 -22.25 -59.92
C LEU A 23 11.51 -22.69 -58.74
N LYS A 24 12.70 -23.23 -59.03
CA LYS A 24 13.67 -23.55 -57.99
C LYS A 24 14.13 -22.29 -57.24
N ASP A 25 14.48 -21.23 -57.94
CA ASP A 25 14.89 -19.99 -57.36
C ASP A 25 13.78 -19.34 -56.50
N GLU A 26 12.52 -19.47 -56.95
CA GLU A 26 11.39 -18.99 -56.18
C GLU A 26 11.14 -19.82 -54.93
N LEU A 27 11.27 -21.12 -55.01
CA LEU A 27 11.20 -22.01 -53.84
C LEU A 27 12.28 -21.72 -52.82
N VAL A 28 13.51 -21.53 -53.26
CA VAL A 28 14.63 -21.17 -52.34
C VAL A 28 14.34 -19.83 -51.62
N ARG A 29 13.85 -18.84 -52.36
CA ARG A 29 13.48 -17.55 -51.75
C ARG A 29 12.33 -17.70 -50.74
N MET A 30 11.33 -18.55 -51.01
CA MET A 30 10.19 -18.81 -50.14
C MET A 30 10.62 -19.54 -48.87
N VAL A 31 11.49 -20.56 -48.99
CA VAL A 31 12.08 -21.31 -47.85
C VAL A 31 12.88 -20.36 -46.96
N SER A 32 13.72 -19.52 -47.54
CA SER A 32 14.54 -18.56 -46.77
C SER A 32 13.69 -17.57 -46.01
N ARG A 33 12.59 -17.05 -46.59
CA ARG A 33 11.64 -16.17 -45.88
C ARG A 33 10.93 -16.88 -44.74
N ASN A 34 10.55 -18.13 -44.93
CA ASN A 34 9.86 -18.91 -43.88
C ASN A 34 10.80 -19.21 -42.71
N LEU A 35 12.08 -19.50 -42.96
CA LEU A 35 13.10 -19.65 -41.92
C LEU A 35 13.27 -18.37 -41.10
N ASP A 36 13.43 -17.21 -41.74
CA ASP A 36 13.57 -15.91 -41.07
C ASP A 36 12.32 -15.57 -40.22
N LEU A 37 11.12 -15.85 -40.72
CA LEU A 37 9.88 -15.67 -39.98
C LEU A 37 9.77 -16.61 -38.77
N SER A 38 10.21 -17.87 -38.89
CA SER A 38 10.20 -18.83 -37.80
C SER A 38 11.15 -18.40 -36.66
N GLU A 39 12.36 -17.98 -37.00
CA GLU A 39 13.34 -17.48 -36.02
C GLU A 39 12.82 -16.24 -35.29
N ARG A 40 12.18 -15.32 -35.99
CA ARG A 40 11.55 -14.11 -35.37
C ARG A 40 10.41 -14.49 -34.44
N LEU A 41 9.56 -15.46 -34.82
CA LEU A 41 8.48 -15.92 -33.96
C LEU A 41 8.99 -16.59 -32.69
N GLU A 42 10.00 -17.44 -32.78
CA GLU A 42 10.63 -18.09 -31.63
C GLU A 42 11.22 -17.03 -30.68
N TRP A 43 11.89 -16.03 -31.21
CA TRP A 43 12.46 -14.93 -30.42
C TRP A 43 11.39 -14.12 -29.70
N ASP A 44 10.29 -13.78 -30.36
CA ASP A 44 9.16 -13.05 -29.78
C ASP A 44 8.47 -13.85 -28.65
N VAL A 45 8.31 -15.15 -28.84
CA VAL A 45 7.73 -16.04 -27.81
C VAL A 45 8.64 -16.10 -26.59
N GLU A 46 9.94 -16.28 -26.78
CA GLU A 46 10.90 -16.33 -25.67
C GLU A 46 11.01 -14.99 -24.94
N LEU A 47 11.00 -13.87 -25.67
CA LEU A 47 10.98 -12.52 -25.06
C LEU A 47 9.74 -12.29 -24.21
N ARG A 48 8.54 -12.67 -24.71
CA ARG A 48 7.29 -12.56 -23.93
C ARG A 48 7.35 -13.42 -22.67
N ARG A 49 7.84 -14.65 -22.77
CA ARG A 49 8.02 -15.55 -21.64
C ARG A 49 8.94 -14.94 -20.57
N ARG A 50 10.10 -14.41 -20.95
CA ARG A 50 11.04 -13.76 -20.03
C ARG A 50 10.45 -12.53 -19.36
N THR A 51 9.71 -11.73 -20.11
CA THR A 51 9.02 -10.53 -19.59
C THR A 51 7.95 -10.91 -18.57
N GLN A 52 7.18 -11.96 -18.85
CA GLN A 52 6.15 -12.46 -17.93
C GLN A 52 6.77 -12.99 -16.63
N VAL A 53 7.82 -13.79 -16.68
CA VAL A 53 8.51 -14.28 -15.50
C VAL A 53 9.10 -13.14 -14.67
N ALA A 54 9.72 -12.15 -15.31
CA ALA A 54 10.25 -10.97 -14.62
C ALA A 54 9.14 -10.20 -13.89
N ARG A 55 7.97 -10.06 -14.51
CA ARG A 55 6.80 -9.42 -13.90
C ARG A 55 6.31 -10.17 -12.66
N GLU A 56 6.15 -11.48 -12.74
CA GLU A 56 5.75 -12.33 -11.63
C GLU A 56 6.72 -12.26 -10.44
N ILE A 57 8.03 -12.24 -10.71
CA ILE A 57 9.05 -12.06 -9.66
C ILE A 57 8.92 -10.69 -8.98
N MET A 58 8.70 -9.63 -9.76
CA MET A 58 8.51 -8.29 -9.21
C MET A 58 7.25 -8.18 -8.36
N GLU A 59 6.12 -8.71 -8.82
CA GLU A 59 4.86 -8.74 -8.09
C GLU A 59 5.00 -9.52 -6.76
N ALA A 60 5.64 -10.70 -6.79
CA ALA A 60 5.92 -11.48 -5.59
C ALA A 60 6.85 -10.77 -4.60
N ARG A 61 7.81 -9.98 -5.09
CA ARG A 61 8.71 -9.19 -4.23
C ARG A 61 7.98 -8.05 -3.55
N VAL A 62 7.14 -7.31 -4.28
CA VAL A 62 6.31 -6.23 -3.74
C VAL A 62 5.36 -6.76 -2.66
N GLU A 63 4.72 -7.91 -2.91
CA GLU A 63 3.79 -8.50 -1.94
C GLU A 63 4.52 -8.98 -0.66
N ARG A 64 5.71 -9.57 -0.77
CA ARG A 64 6.52 -9.93 0.40
C ARG A 64 6.93 -8.71 1.23
N GLN A 65 7.32 -7.63 0.57
CA GLN A 65 7.69 -6.39 1.26
C GLN A 65 6.48 -5.80 1.98
N ARG A 66 5.32 -5.74 1.32
CA ARG A 66 4.08 -5.26 1.90
C ARG A 66 3.67 -6.06 3.15
N ASN A 67 3.78 -7.39 3.10
CA ASN A 67 3.44 -8.25 4.23
C ASN A 67 4.43 -8.05 5.40
N ALA A 68 5.71 -7.85 5.13
CA ALA A 68 6.71 -7.54 6.14
C ALA A 68 6.43 -6.18 6.81
N ASP A 69 6.07 -5.15 6.02
CA ASP A 69 5.73 -3.82 6.52
C ASP A 69 4.47 -3.86 7.41
N LEU A 70 3.45 -4.64 7.04
CA LEU A 70 2.23 -4.81 7.84
C LEU A 70 2.50 -5.51 9.18
N GLN A 71 3.42 -6.47 9.20
CA GLN A 71 3.80 -7.16 10.43
C GLN A 71 4.57 -6.22 11.36
N ASP A 72 5.47 -5.41 10.83
CA ASP A 72 6.20 -4.39 11.57
C ASP A 72 5.26 -3.33 12.17
N ASP A 73 4.26 -2.88 11.40
CA ASP A 73 3.23 -1.95 11.85
C ASP A 73 2.43 -2.49 13.06
N GLY A 74 2.06 -3.77 13.03
CA GLY A 74 1.36 -4.42 14.14
C GLY A 74 2.21 -4.46 15.42
N GLN A 75 3.50 -4.74 15.30
CA GLN A 75 4.43 -4.74 16.43
C GLN A 75 4.62 -3.33 17.00
N LEU A 76 4.74 -2.31 16.15
CA LEU A 76 4.84 -0.92 16.58
C LEU A 76 3.58 -0.45 17.31
N MET A 77 2.39 -0.80 16.84
CA MET A 77 1.14 -0.48 17.53
C MET A 77 1.06 -1.14 18.91
N ALA A 78 1.44 -2.40 19.03
CA ALA A 78 1.46 -3.08 20.32
C ALA A 78 2.43 -2.43 21.31
N LEU A 79 3.59 -1.97 20.84
CA LEU A 79 4.54 -1.20 21.67
C LEU A 79 3.94 0.13 22.16
N ILE A 80 3.22 0.85 21.29
CA ILE A 80 2.51 2.09 21.67
C ILE A 80 1.53 1.81 22.81
N GLU A 81 0.69 0.79 22.67
CA GLU A 81 -0.32 0.43 23.66
C GLU A 81 0.31 0.08 25.02
N ILE A 82 1.35 -0.74 25.01
CA ILE A 82 2.10 -1.11 26.23
C ILE A 82 2.70 0.12 26.91
N GLN A 83 3.37 1.00 26.16
CA GLN A 83 4.02 2.19 26.71
C GLN A 83 3.00 3.19 27.24
N VAL A 84 1.91 3.41 26.50
CA VAL A 84 0.82 4.31 26.91
C VAL A 84 0.13 3.81 28.19
N GLU A 85 -0.10 2.51 28.33
CA GLU A 85 -0.70 1.93 29.53
C GLU A 85 0.22 2.04 30.74
N LYS A 86 1.51 1.75 30.56
CA LYS A 86 2.51 1.74 31.64
C LYS A 86 2.88 3.13 32.13
N GLU A 87 3.22 4.02 31.21
CA GLU A 87 3.83 5.33 31.53
C GLU A 87 2.84 6.48 31.49
N ARG A 88 1.70 6.31 30.83
CA ARG A 88 0.64 7.32 30.63
C ARG A 88 1.18 8.67 30.16
N PRO A 89 2.06 8.71 29.15
CA PRO A 89 2.74 9.92 28.74
C PRO A 89 1.78 10.99 28.22
N HIS A 90 0.60 10.58 27.71
CA HIS A 90 -0.47 11.45 27.22
C HIS A 90 -1.03 12.39 28.31
N LEU A 91 -0.82 12.11 29.61
CA LEU A 91 -1.24 12.97 30.71
C LEU A 91 -0.35 14.20 30.89
N ARG A 92 0.82 14.24 30.26
CA ARG A 92 1.63 15.45 30.20
C ARG A 92 1.09 16.40 29.12
N PRO A 93 0.83 17.67 29.43
CA PRO A 93 0.26 18.62 28.46
C PRO A 93 1.16 18.89 27.25
N ASP A 94 2.47 18.78 27.42
CA ASP A 94 3.48 18.97 26.39
C ASP A 94 3.73 17.74 25.50
N PHE A 95 3.24 16.56 25.90
CA PHE A 95 3.40 15.34 25.12
C PHE A 95 2.63 15.42 23.77
N GLY A 96 3.37 15.17 22.69
CA GLY A 96 2.82 15.25 21.34
C GLY A 96 3.36 14.16 20.40
N PRO A 97 3.04 14.26 19.10
CA PRO A 97 3.49 13.29 18.10
C PRO A 97 5.02 13.13 18.01
N ALA A 98 5.77 14.21 18.23
CA ALA A 98 7.23 14.16 18.22
C ALA A 98 7.76 13.26 19.35
N ASP A 99 7.24 13.44 20.57
CA ASP A 99 7.63 12.61 21.72
C ASP A 99 7.25 11.13 21.50
N LEU A 100 6.10 10.88 20.84
CA LEU A 100 5.65 9.53 20.50
C LEU A 100 6.58 8.89 19.44
N ALA A 101 7.02 9.66 18.46
CA ALA A 101 7.96 9.20 17.43
C ALA A 101 9.32 8.86 18.06
N ASP A 102 9.83 9.73 18.94
CA ASP A 102 11.08 9.54 19.67
C ASP A 102 11.02 8.30 20.59
N MET A 103 9.91 8.12 21.30
CA MET A 103 9.67 6.96 22.16
C MET A 103 9.73 5.63 21.40
N LEU A 104 9.29 5.62 20.13
CA LEU A 104 9.30 4.44 19.27
C LEU A 104 10.60 4.30 18.44
N GLY A 105 11.45 5.32 18.42
CA GLY A 105 12.65 5.37 17.57
C GLY A 105 12.33 5.42 16.06
N VAL A 106 11.18 6.01 15.68
CA VAL A 106 10.75 6.12 14.28
C VAL A 106 10.71 7.58 13.83
N SER A 107 10.78 7.80 12.50
CA SER A 107 10.56 9.14 11.95
C SER A 107 9.10 9.59 12.05
N MET A 108 8.87 10.90 12.07
CA MET A 108 7.51 11.48 12.02
C MET A 108 6.70 10.96 10.82
N THR A 109 7.33 10.88 9.64
CA THR A 109 6.69 10.33 8.43
C THR A 109 6.21 8.90 8.65
N ARG A 110 7.03 8.06 9.26
CA ARG A 110 6.70 6.66 9.56
C ARG A 110 5.56 6.58 10.58
N LEU A 111 5.59 7.41 11.63
CA LEU A 111 4.53 7.49 12.64
C LEU A 111 3.16 7.83 12.00
N TYR A 112 3.10 8.87 11.15
CA TYR A 112 1.84 9.22 10.47
C TYR A 112 1.34 8.13 9.51
N GLN A 113 2.24 7.45 8.80
CA GLN A 113 1.88 6.30 7.97
C GLN A 113 1.29 5.16 8.81
N LEU A 114 1.92 4.82 9.92
CA LEU A 114 1.43 3.82 10.87
C LEU A 114 -0.01 4.13 11.32
N PHE A 115 -0.25 5.34 11.84
CA PHE A 115 -1.58 5.74 12.31
C PHE A 115 -2.63 5.78 11.21
N ARG A 116 -2.25 6.22 10.02
CA ARG A 116 -3.14 6.28 8.86
C ARG A 116 -3.67 4.91 8.44
N HIS A 117 -2.86 3.86 8.57
CA HIS A 117 -3.18 2.52 8.11
C HIS A 117 -3.67 1.58 9.21
N GLN A 118 -3.24 1.78 10.45
CA GLN A 118 -3.49 0.84 11.54
C GLN A 118 -4.54 1.31 12.54
N THR A 119 -4.95 2.58 12.53
CA THR A 119 -5.88 3.10 13.54
C THR A 119 -7.09 3.81 12.94
N ILE A 120 -8.20 3.80 13.70
CA ILE A 120 -9.40 4.58 13.38
C ILE A 120 -9.17 6.09 13.52
N HIS A 121 -8.18 6.49 14.32
CA HIS A 121 -7.86 7.89 14.58
C HIS A 121 -7.12 8.56 13.42
N ARG A 122 -6.46 7.77 12.57
CA ARG A 122 -5.73 8.18 11.36
C ARG A 122 -4.55 9.14 11.56
N THR A 123 -4.45 9.79 12.72
CA THR A 123 -3.32 10.67 13.07
C THR A 123 -2.89 10.47 14.52
N PRO A 124 -1.59 10.66 14.85
CA PRO A 124 -1.10 10.57 16.22
C PRO A 124 -1.75 11.56 17.17
N GLU A 125 -2.03 12.80 16.72
CA GLU A 125 -2.70 13.83 17.54
C GLU A 125 -4.11 13.39 17.94
N ALA A 126 -4.89 12.87 16.98
CA ALA A 126 -6.24 12.41 17.26
C ALA A 126 -6.25 11.24 18.24
N TYR A 127 -5.25 10.37 18.18
CA TYR A 127 -5.06 9.28 19.14
C TYR A 127 -4.73 9.80 20.54
N ILE A 128 -3.75 10.71 20.67
CA ILE A 128 -3.38 11.33 21.95
C ILE A 128 -4.58 12.09 22.56
N ASP A 129 -5.29 12.85 21.75
CA ASP A 129 -6.50 13.58 22.18
C ASP A 129 -7.60 12.62 22.66
N ASN A 130 -7.77 11.48 22.02
CA ASN A 130 -8.71 10.46 22.47
C ASN A 130 -8.31 9.86 23.83
N LEU A 131 -7.03 9.54 24.03
CA LEU A 131 -6.53 9.06 25.32
C LEU A 131 -6.77 10.06 26.44
N ARG A 132 -6.47 11.35 26.19
CA ARG A 132 -6.76 12.44 27.13
C ARG A 132 -8.24 12.58 27.43
N THR A 133 -9.10 12.45 26.42
CA THR A 133 -10.56 12.50 26.57
C THR A 133 -11.08 11.36 27.45
N LEU A 134 -10.58 10.14 27.23
CA LEU A 134 -10.92 8.99 28.06
C LEU A 134 -10.44 9.16 29.52
N ALA A 135 -9.24 9.71 29.71
CA ALA A 135 -8.72 10.04 31.04
C ALA A 135 -9.62 11.09 31.74
N ALA A 136 -10.03 12.14 31.02
CA ALA A 136 -10.91 13.18 31.58
C ALA A 136 -12.30 12.62 31.94
N LEU A 137 -12.90 11.79 31.11
CA LEU A 137 -14.18 11.14 31.42
C LEU A 137 -14.08 10.24 32.67
N ARG A 138 -12.98 9.53 32.82
CA ARG A 138 -12.68 8.76 34.03
C ARG A 138 -12.58 9.64 35.28
N LEU A 139 -11.79 10.73 35.19
CA LEU A 139 -11.65 11.68 36.30
C LEU A 139 -12.96 12.35 36.68
N LEU A 140 -13.80 12.72 35.72
CA LEU A 140 -15.14 13.26 35.98
C LEU A 140 -16.02 12.31 36.80
N ARG A 141 -15.89 11.01 36.56
CA ARG A 141 -16.62 9.97 37.33
C ARG A 141 -16.00 9.71 38.69
N GLU A 142 -14.68 9.60 38.76
CA GLU A 142 -13.97 9.22 40.02
C GLU A 142 -13.83 10.40 41.00
N LYS A 143 -13.80 11.62 40.47
CA LYS A 143 -13.59 12.87 41.25
C LYS A 143 -14.69 13.90 40.97
N PRO A 144 -15.96 13.64 41.36
CA PRO A 144 -17.11 14.46 40.98
C PRO A 144 -17.02 15.92 41.50
N ASN A 145 -16.26 16.16 42.57
CA ASN A 145 -16.12 17.48 43.19
C ASN A 145 -14.95 18.32 42.62
N TYR A 146 -14.13 17.74 41.72
CA TYR A 146 -13.00 18.48 41.17
C TYR A 146 -13.46 19.56 40.18
N PRO A 147 -12.85 20.77 40.24
CA PRO A 147 -13.06 21.79 39.22
C PRO A 147 -12.70 21.24 37.82
N ILE A 148 -13.45 21.69 36.80
CA ILE A 148 -13.19 21.27 35.41
C ILE A 148 -11.78 21.65 34.96
N ALA A 149 -11.22 22.74 35.48
CA ALA A 149 -9.86 23.18 35.21
C ALA A 149 -8.83 22.15 35.69
N VAL A 150 -9.01 21.59 36.89
CA VAL A 150 -8.15 20.55 37.47
C VAL A 150 -8.27 19.24 36.67
N ILE A 151 -9.49 18.88 36.28
CA ILE A 151 -9.72 17.71 35.38
C ILE A 151 -8.98 17.90 34.06
N ALA A 152 -9.00 19.11 33.47
CA ALA A 152 -8.29 19.37 32.22
C ALA A 152 -6.77 19.18 32.38
N GLU A 153 -6.19 19.72 33.43
CA GLU A 153 -4.77 19.62 33.75
C GLU A 153 -4.35 18.16 34.01
N GLU A 154 -5.06 17.43 34.89
CA GLU A 154 -4.78 16.04 35.22
C GLU A 154 -4.96 15.09 34.03
N ALA A 155 -5.84 15.43 33.07
CA ALA A 155 -6.04 14.67 31.84
C ALA A 155 -5.04 15.04 30.71
N GLY A 156 -4.12 15.98 30.95
CA GLY A 156 -3.08 16.38 29.99
C GLY A 156 -3.56 17.38 28.94
N PHE A 157 -4.67 18.08 29.16
CA PHE A 157 -5.10 19.19 28.29
C PHE A 157 -4.42 20.50 28.68
N SER A 158 -3.94 21.22 27.68
CA SER A 158 -3.31 22.54 27.89
C SER A 158 -4.31 23.62 28.33
N ASN A 159 -5.62 23.42 28.10
CA ASN A 159 -6.67 24.35 28.51
C ASN A 159 -8.06 23.68 28.57
N VAL A 160 -8.94 24.30 29.37
CA VAL A 160 -10.33 23.84 29.60
C VAL A 160 -11.18 23.84 28.33
N ARG A 161 -10.97 24.81 27.45
CA ARG A 161 -11.77 24.92 26.21
C ARG A 161 -11.53 23.74 25.28
N THR A 162 -10.30 23.27 25.18
CA THR A 162 -9.98 22.07 24.40
C THR A 162 -10.61 20.83 25.01
N LEU A 163 -10.52 20.64 26.31
CA LEU A 163 -11.21 19.56 27.03
C LEU A 163 -12.72 19.57 26.72
N GLN A 164 -13.38 20.71 26.92
CA GLN A 164 -14.85 20.84 26.70
C GLN A 164 -15.23 20.44 25.28
N ARG A 165 -14.50 20.96 24.28
CA ARG A 165 -14.75 20.61 22.89
C ARG A 165 -14.55 19.11 22.64
N ARG A 166 -13.47 18.50 23.13
CA ARG A 166 -13.19 17.08 22.92
C ARG A 166 -14.22 16.16 23.57
N ILE A 167 -14.69 16.51 24.78
CA ILE A 167 -15.78 15.76 25.44
C ILE A 167 -17.09 15.93 24.66
N GLN A 168 -17.42 17.17 24.24
CA GLN A 168 -18.62 17.40 23.43
C GLN A 168 -18.59 16.61 22.13
N ASP A 169 -17.44 16.57 21.44
CA ASP A 169 -17.26 15.82 20.20
C ASP A 169 -17.39 14.30 20.44
N ALA A 170 -16.90 13.79 21.59
CA ALA A 170 -16.88 12.36 21.90
C ALA A 170 -18.22 11.80 22.37
N ILE A 171 -18.95 12.53 23.23
CA ILE A 171 -20.16 12.02 23.88
C ILE A 171 -21.40 12.91 23.71
N GLY A 172 -21.31 14.00 22.92
CA GLY A 172 -22.43 14.87 22.59
C GLY A 172 -22.91 15.78 23.72
N MET A 173 -22.22 15.86 24.87
CA MET A 173 -22.58 16.65 26.01
C MET A 173 -21.41 17.39 26.66
N SER A 174 -21.68 18.43 27.45
CA SER A 174 -20.62 19.15 28.18
C SER A 174 -20.07 18.29 29.35
N PRO A 175 -18.83 18.57 29.82
CA PRO A 175 -18.30 17.91 31.02
C PRO A 175 -19.17 18.09 32.27
N VAL A 176 -19.86 19.24 32.39
CA VAL A 176 -20.75 19.52 33.50
C VAL A 176 -22.02 18.68 33.42
N ASP A 177 -22.63 18.60 32.23
CA ASP A 177 -23.85 17.80 32.01
C ASP A 177 -23.56 16.31 32.21
N TYR A 178 -22.38 15.82 31.72
CA TYR A 178 -21.95 14.45 31.97
C TYR A 178 -21.81 14.15 33.47
N ARG A 179 -21.21 15.05 34.24
CA ARG A 179 -21.11 14.91 35.71
C ARG A 179 -22.50 14.87 36.39
N LEU A 180 -23.41 15.75 35.99
CA LEU A 180 -24.79 15.77 36.51
C LEU A 180 -25.56 14.49 36.19
N MET A 181 -25.35 13.93 35.00
CA MET A 181 -25.94 12.65 34.62
C MET A 181 -25.46 11.52 35.56
N LEU A 182 -24.15 11.45 35.81
CA LEU A 182 -23.56 10.41 36.70
C LEU A 182 -24.08 10.50 38.15
N THR A 183 -24.37 11.70 38.64
CA THR A 183 -24.88 11.88 40.01
C THR A 183 -26.40 11.61 40.18
N ARG A 184 -27.14 11.55 39.06
CA ARG A 184 -28.59 11.18 39.08
C ARG A 184 -28.81 9.67 39.12
N ASP A 185 -27.84 8.91 38.62
CA ASP A 185 -27.90 7.42 38.53
C ASP A 185 -27.32 6.72 39.76
N MET A 186 -26.85 7.48 40.76
CA MET A 186 -26.36 6.98 42.07
C MET A 186 -27.40 7.23 43.15
#